data_8e1ce2ae3be67d477c707be62b434ad5
#
_entry.id   8e1ce2ae3be67d477c707be62b434ad5
#
_cell.length_a   1.000
_cell.length_b   1.000
_cell.length_c   1.000
_cell.angle_alpha   90.00
_cell.angle_beta   90.00
_cell.angle_gamma   90.00
#
_symmetry.space_group_name_H-M   'P 1'
#
loop_
_entity.id
_entity.type
_entity.pdbx_description
1 polymer ?
#
loop_
_entity_poly.entity_id
_entity_poly.type
_entity_poly.pdbx_seq_one_letter_code
_entity_poly.pdbx_strand_id
1 'polypeptide(L)'
;MVVKKIRRSCPIGFTLVELLVAIGIIAILMGLLLPAVQMAREAARRTSCGSQMRQLGLAVANYESAKGRLPPGYAGLTASRRFNTWITTLLPYLEQQAVYDQMLADYVTTPDPFDNPGVHRGFGHTLPLLLCPSSTTGFEPATDLTGYPSVAFTTYLGVNGQDFTTRDGVFYLDSKTRMAEIRDGLSNTIMIGERPPSTDRWFGWWYAGYGQLGTSSLDSLMGVRERNIGSRGNSICGPGPFSFGNGHPEFQCSSLHYWSQHPGGAQWVASVSRWN
;
A
#
# COMPACT_ATOMS: atom_id res chain seq x y z
N MET A 1 -78.01 -0.54 -11.94
CA MET A 1 -76.75 0.19 -12.10
C MET A 1 -76.42 0.86 -10.76
N VAL A 2 -75.55 0.25 -9.94
CA VAL A 2 -75.29 0.72 -8.58
C VAL A 2 -74.02 1.62 -8.65
N VAL A 3 -74.17 2.91 -8.43
CA VAL A 3 -73.06 3.89 -8.42
C VAL A 3 -72.40 3.80 -7.05
N LYS A 4 -71.14 3.27 -7.04
CA LYS A 4 -70.26 3.16 -5.85
C LYS A 4 -69.71 4.55 -5.51
N LYS A 5 -70.23 5.15 -4.43
CA LYS A 5 -69.82 6.47 -3.93
C LYS A 5 -68.41 6.36 -3.36
N ILE A 6 -67.40 6.87 -4.09
CA ILE A 6 -66.02 6.96 -3.61
C ILE A 6 -65.94 8.05 -2.53
N ARG A 7 -65.73 7.64 -1.27
CA ARG A 7 -65.40 8.58 -0.19
C ARG A 7 -64.06 9.21 -0.46
N ARG A 8 -64.01 10.49 -0.81
CA ARG A 8 -62.81 11.26 -0.82
C ARG A 8 -62.40 11.52 0.64
N SER A 9 -61.32 10.88 1.09
CA SER A 9 -60.68 11.25 2.35
C SER A 9 -60.14 12.67 2.22
N CYS A 10 -60.52 13.57 3.12
CA CYS A 10 -59.91 14.88 3.22
C CYS A 10 -58.42 14.72 3.52
N PRO A 11 -57.51 15.36 2.78
CA PRO A 11 -56.12 15.35 3.13
C PRO A 11 -55.96 16.11 4.47
N ILE A 12 -55.33 15.44 5.45
CA ILE A 12 -54.97 16.09 6.73
C ILE A 12 -53.91 17.12 6.39
N GLY A 13 -54.22 18.40 6.57
CA GLY A 13 -53.28 19.48 6.35
C GLY A 13 -52.17 19.47 7.40
N PHE A 14 -50.93 19.48 6.96
CA PHE A 14 -49.77 19.53 7.83
C PHE A 14 -49.55 20.97 8.30
N THR A 15 -49.36 21.19 9.59
CA THR A 15 -49.08 22.56 10.13
C THR A 15 -47.61 22.91 9.96
N LEU A 16 -47.34 24.21 9.82
CA LEU A 16 -45.96 24.72 9.72
C LEU A 16 -45.10 24.38 10.95
N VAL A 17 -45.74 24.30 12.12
CA VAL A 17 -45.07 23.94 13.38
C VAL A 17 -44.66 22.46 13.39
N GLU A 18 -45.55 21.55 12.93
CA GLU A 18 -45.21 20.11 12.82
C GLU A 18 -44.03 19.87 11.85
N LEU A 19 -43.98 20.62 10.75
CA LEU A 19 -42.89 20.52 9.81
C LEU A 19 -41.58 21.02 10.46
N LEU A 20 -41.63 22.17 11.16
CA LEU A 20 -40.48 22.79 11.78
C LEU A 20 -39.88 21.90 12.90
N VAL A 21 -40.74 21.29 13.72
CA VAL A 21 -40.30 20.33 14.75
C VAL A 21 -39.69 19.11 14.14
N ALA A 22 -40.31 18.56 13.08
CA ALA A 22 -39.77 17.37 12.41
C ALA A 22 -38.36 17.59 11.81
N ILE A 23 -38.15 18.73 11.10
CA ILE A 23 -36.82 19.05 10.56
C ILE A 23 -35.82 19.36 11.67
N GLY A 24 -36.24 19.96 12.79
CA GLY A 24 -35.41 20.22 13.97
C GLY A 24 -34.88 18.91 14.58
N ILE A 25 -35.75 17.92 14.77
CA ILE A 25 -35.36 16.60 15.27
C ILE A 25 -34.39 15.89 14.30
N ILE A 26 -34.70 15.92 13.00
CA ILE A 26 -33.83 15.33 11.97
C ILE A 26 -32.46 16.00 11.99
N ALA A 27 -32.38 17.33 12.07
CA ALA A 27 -31.14 18.07 12.11
C ALA A 27 -30.27 17.69 13.33
N ILE A 28 -30.87 17.53 14.51
CA ILE A 28 -30.17 17.08 15.71
C ILE A 28 -29.64 15.67 15.54
N LEU A 29 -30.50 14.75 15.06
CA LEU A 29 -30.07 13.35 14.82
C LEU A 29 -28.95 13.25 13.80
N MET A 30 -29.04 13.97 12.69
CA MET A 30 -27.99 14.02 11.65
C MET A 30 -26.70 14.61 12.19
N GLY A 31 -26.79 15.66 13.02
CA GLY A 31 -25.61 16.28 13.66
C GLY A 31 -24.84 15.33 14.56
N LEU A 32 -25.52 14.42 15.24
CA LEU A 32 -24.90 13.39 16.08
C LEU A 32 -24.43 12.17 15.28
N LEU A 33 -25.15 11.77 14.24
CA LEU A 33 -24.82 10.59 13.44
C LEU A 33 -23.63 10.81 12.50
N LEU A 34 -23.47 12.01 11.92
CA LEU A 34 -22.44 12.26 10.92
C LEU A 34 -21.02 12.00 11.44
N PRO A 35 -20.58 12.54 12.60
CA PRO A 35 -19.25 12.25 13.13
C PRO A 35 -19.09 10.77 13.53
N ALA A 36 -20.12 10.14 14.06
CA ALA A 36 -20.08 8.73 14.43
C ALA A 36 -19.88 7.79 13.21
N VAL A 37 -20.57 8.09 12.11
CA VAL A 37 -20.41 7.32 10.86
C VAL A 37 -19.00 7.51 10.28
N GLN A 38 -18.42 8.70 10.33
CA GLN A 38 -17.05 8.93 9.85
C GLN A 38 -16.02 8.16 10.69
N MET A 39 -16.13 8.15 12.00
CA MET A 39 -15.26 7.36 12.87
C MET A 39 -15.40 5.85 12.60
N ALA A 40 -16.63 5.36 12.43
CA ALA A 40 -16.89 3.96 12.12
C ALA A 40 -16.28 3.54 10.77
N ARG A 41 -16.41 4.38 9.74
CA ARG A 41 -15.80 4.14 8.42
C ARG A 41 -14.29 4.09 8.49
N GLU A 42 -13.66 5.00 9.24
CA GLU A 42 -12.21 4.98 9.39
C GLU A 42 -11.71 3.77 10.18
N ALA A 43 -12.40 3.39 11.24
CA ALA A 43 -12.11 2.16 11.97
C ALA A 43 -12.19 0.91 11.06
N ALA A 44 -13.19 0.85 10.19
CA ALA A 44 -13.33 -0.22 9.21
C ALA A 44 -12.17 -0.23 8.19
N ARG A 45 -11.77 0.94 7.65
CA ARG A 45 -10.62 1.06 6.75
C ARG A 45 -9.33 0.61 7.43
N ARG A 46 -9.07 1.05 8.67
CA ARG A 46 -7.91 0.64 9.44
C ARG A 46 -7.87 -0.88 9.68
N THR A 47 -9.01 -1.49 9.98
CA THR A 47 -9.13 -2.96 10.11
C THR A 47 -8.82 -3.67 8.81
N SER A 48 -9.27 -3.14 7.68
CA SER A 48 -8.97 -3.67 6.35
C SER A 48 -7.47 -3.59 6.04
N CYS A 49 -6.80 -2.45 6.29
CA CYS A 49 -5.35 -2.31 6.11
C CYS A 49 -4.58 -3.31 6.99
N GLY A 50 -4.98 -3.48 8.26
CA GLY A 50 -4.39 -4.51 9.14
C GLY A 50 -4.58 -5.93 8.62
N SER A 51 -5.72 -6.23 8.01
CA SER A 51 -5.97 -7.53 7.37
C SER A 51 -5.08 -7.75 6.16
N GLN A 52 -4.90 -6.74 5.29
CA GLN A 52 -4.00 -6.80 4.14
C GLN A 52 -2.55 -7.01 4.57
N MET A 53 -2.07 -6.26 5.56
CA MET A 53 -0.73 -6.44 6.11
C MET A 53 -0.53 -7.83 6.72
N ARG A 54 -1.56 -8.37 7.39
CA ARG A 54 -1.52 -9.75 7.90
C ARG A 54 -1.42 -10.77 6.77
N GLN A 55 -2.14 -10.58 5.66
CA GLN A 55 -2.04 -11.45 4.48
C GLN A 55 -0.63 -11.40 3.87
N LEU A 56 -0.02 -10.21 3.78
CA LEU A 56 1.38 -10.08 3.34
C LEU A 56 2.34 -10.82 4.28
N GLY A 57 2.17 -10.68 5.59
CA GLY A 57 2.98 -11.40 6.58
C GLY A 57 2.83 -12.92 6.49
N LEU A 58 1.61 -13.43 6.28
CA LEU A 58 1.35 -14.85 6.06
C LEU A 58 1.98 -15.36 4.76
N ALA A 59 1.93 -14.56 3.68
CA ALA A 59 2.59 -14.91 2.42
C ALA A 59 4.12 -15.02 2.57
N VAL A 60 4.73 -14.12 3.35
CA VAL A 60 6.16 -14.19 3.70
C VAL A 60 6.46 -15.47 4.48
N ALA A 61 5.64 -15.82 5.47
CA ALA A 61 5.82 -17.04 6.27
C ALA A 61 5.65 -18.32 5.42
N ASN A 62 4.67 -18.34 4.52
CA ASN A 62 4.45 -19.47 3.61
C ASN A 62 5.61 -19.62 2.62
N TYR A 63 6.14 -18.50 2.11
CA TYR A 63 7.33 -18.53 1.27
C TYR A 63 8.54 -19.08 2.03
N GLU A 64 8.78 -18.60 3.25
CA GLU A 64 9.89 -19.06 4.09
C GLU A 64 9.77 -20.55 4.40
N SER A 65 8.59 -21.03 4.75
CA SER A 65 8.33 -22.45 5.00
C SER A 65 8.64 -23.32 3.76
N ALA A 66 8.34 -22.81 2.55
CA ALA A 66 8.57 -23.52 1.31
C ALA A 66 10.02 -23.44 0.81
N LYS A 67 10.75 -22.36 1.11
CA LYS A 67 12.08 -22.06 0.55
C LYS A 67 13.21 -22.11 1.58
N GLY A 68 12.90 -22.20 2.89
CA GLY A 68 13.87 -22.18 3.98
C GLY A 68 14.55 -20.82 4.19
N ARG A 69 14.03 -19.77 3.59
CA ARG A 69 14.54 -18.38 3.67
C ARG A 69 13.44 -17.38 3.33
N LEU A 70 13.61 -16.15 3.77
CA LEU A 70 12.73 -15.04 3.43
C LEU A 70 12.89 -14.65 1.95
N PRO A 71 11.87 -14.06 1.32
CA PRO A 71 11.98 -13.57 -0.05
C PRO A 71 13.07 -12.48 -0.14
N PRO A 72 13.83 -12.42 -1.25
CA PRO A 72 14.77 -11.32 -1.46
C PRO A 72 14.01 -10.01 -1.58
N GLY A 73 14.57 -8.93 -1.06
CA GLY A 73 13.94 -7.61 -1.13
C GLY A 73 13.71 -7.17 -2.57
N TYR A 74 14.74 -7.33 -3.40
CA TYR A 74 14.65 -7.18 -4.86
C TYR A 74 15.81 -7.91 -5.54
N ALA A 75 15.67 -8.19 -6.84
CA ALA A 75 16.67 -8.88 -7.63
C ALA A 75 17.62 -7.91 -8.32
N GLY A 76 18.93 -8.19 -8.26
CA GLY A 76 19.96 -7.35 -8.83
C GLY A 76 20.09 -7.42 -10.35
N LEU A 77 21.02 -6.62 -10.88
CA LEU A 77 21.27 -6.48 -12.33
C LEU A 77 21.73 -7.77 -13.01
N THR A 78 22.32 -8.69 -12.27
CA THR A 78 22.81 -9.99 -12.81
C THR A 78 21.75 -11.08 -12.78
N ALA A 79 20.60 -10.80 -12.17
CA ALA A 79 19.49 -11.74 -12.12
C ALA A 79 18.79 -11.86 -13.48
N SER A 80 18.23 -13.03 -13.75
CA SER A 80 17.38 -13.25 -14.95
C SER A 80 16.07 -12.47 -14.92
N ARG A 81 15.70 -11.99 -13.74
CA ARG A 81 14.52 -11.13 -13.48
C ARG A 81 14.99 -9.90 -12.72
N ARG A 82 15.59 -8.97 -13.44
CA ARG A 82 16.12 -7.73 -12.86
C ARG A 82 15.02 -6.91 -12.22
N PHE A 83 15.35 -6.26 -11.11
CA PHE A 83 14.44 -5.38 -10.37
C PHE A 83 13.13 -6.00 -9.87
N ASN A 84 13.01 -7.35 -9.98
CA ASN A 84 11.89 -8.09 -9.40
C ASN A 84 11.83 -7.83 -7.89
N THR A 85 10.67 -7.47 -7.36
CA THR A 85 10.50 -7.09 -5.96
C THR A 85 10.12 -8.28 -5.07
N TRP A 86 10.22 -8.12 -3.76
CA TRP A 86 9.72 -9.11 -2.79
C TRP A 86 8.21 -9.38 -2.98
N ILE A 87 7.43 -8.36 -3.36
CA ILE A 87 5.99 -8.48 -3.60
C ILE A 87 5.73 -9.43 -4.76
N THR A 88 6.41 -9.24 -5.90
CA THR A 88 6.25 -10.12 -7.06
C THR A 88 6.67 -11.55 -6.77
N THR A 89 7.67 -11.74 -5.90
CA THR A 89 8.09 -13.06 -5.44
C THR A 89 7.01 -13.76 -4.60
N LEU A 90 6.14 -12.99 -3.93
CA LEU A 90 5.06 -13.51 -3.08
C LEU A 90 3.73 -13.72 -3.82
N LEU A 91 3.57 -13.31 -5.07
CA LEU A 91 2.31 -13.44 -5.82
C LEU A 91 1.67 -14.84 -5.75
N PRO A 92 2.41 -15.97 -5.87
CA PRO A 92 1.83 -17.30 -5.72
C PRO A 92 1.24 -17.58 -4.33
N TYR A 93 1.76 -16.92 -3.30
CA TYR A 93 1.30 -17.04 -1.91
C TYR A 93 0.22 -16.02 -1.53
N LEU A 94 -0.15 -15.16 -2.48
CA LEU A 94 -1.19 -14.13 -2.39
C LEU A 94 -2.39 -14.44 -3.31
N GLU A 95 -2.50 -15.69 -3.76
CA GLU A 95 -3.55 -16.14 -4.70
C GLU A 95 -3.51 -15.39 -6.05
N GLN A 96 -2.35 -14.85 -6.43
CA GLN A 96 -2.12 -14.09 -7.66
C GLN A 96 -1.30 -14.90 -8.68
N GLN A 97 -1.58 -16.20 -8.82
CA GLN A 97 -0.82 -17.10 -9.70
C GLN A 97 -0.85 -16.65 -11.16
N ALA A 98 -2.01 -16.19 -11.66
CA ALA A 98 -2.13 -15.74 -13.05
C ALA A 98 -1.25 -14.50 -13.35
N VAL A 99 -1.15 -13.56 -12.39
CA VAL A 99 -0.28 -12.39 -12.51
C VAL A 99 1.18 -12.81 -12.48
N TYR A 100 1.52 -13.78 -11.63
CA TYR A 100 2.87 -14.34 -11.55
C TYR A 100 3.31 -15.03 -12.84
N ASP A 101 2.45 -15.88 -13.43
CA ASP A 101 2.74 -16.56 -14.68
C ASP A 101 2.93 -15.59 -15.84
N GLN A 102 2.08 -14.55 -15.90
CA GLN A 102 2.22 -13.47 -16.87
C GLN A 102 3.56 -12.74 -16.70
N MET A 103 3.92 -12.39 -15.47
CA MET A 103 5.19 -11.77 -15.14
C MET A 103 6.37 -12.63 -15.60
N LEU A 104 6.33 -13.96 -15.35
CA LEU A 104 7.39 -14.87 -15.80
C LEU A 104 7.56 -14.84 -17.31
N ALA A 105 6.46 -14.84 -18.08
CA ALA A 105 6.48 -14.76 -19.54
C ALA A 105 7.07 -13.42 -20.02
N ASP A 106 6.72 -12.31 -19.36
CA ASP A 106 7.24 -10.98 -19.69
C ASP A 106 8.77 -10.92 -19.46
N TYR A 107 9.27 -11.49 -18.35
CA TYR A 107 10.71 -11.55 -18.05
C TYR A 107 11.51 -12.48 -18.97
N VAL A 108 10.89 -13.49 -19.57
CA VAL A 108 11.53 -14.29 -20.62
C VAL A 108 11.79 -13.46 -21.87
N THR A 109 10.86 -12.57 -22.18
CA THR A 109 10.96 -11.69 -23.36
C THR A 109 11.94 -10.54 -23.13
N THR A 110 11.88 -9.91 -21.95
CA THR A 110 12.72 -8.77 -21.59
C THR A 110 13.17 -8.92 -20.11
N PRO A 111 14.41 -9.34 -19.85
CA PRO A 111 14.90 -9.53 -18.47
C PRO A 111 14.98 -8.26 -17.63
N ASP A 112 15.04 -7.09 -18.26
CA ASP A 112 15.01 -5.78 -17.61
C ASP A 112 13.69 -5.07 -17.93
N PRO A 113 12.80 -4.88 -16.93
CA PRO A 113 11.50 -4.28 -17.17
C PRO A 113 11.55 -2.80 -17.53
N PHE A 114 12.68 -2.13 -17.31
CA PHE A 114 12.88 -0.72 -17.64
C PHE A 114 13.40 -0.49 -19.06
N ASP A 115 13.95 -1.52 -19.72
CA ASP A 115 14.38 -1.43 -21.12
C ASP A 115 13.18 -1.37 -22.08
N ASN A 116 12.10 -2.11 -21.78
CA ASN A 116 10.86 -2.05 -22.56
C ASN A 116 9.64 -2.24 -21.64
N PRO A 117 9.21 -1.18 -20.97
CA PRO A 117 8.10 -1.24 -20.00
C PRO A 117 6.77 -1.70 -20.61
N GLY A 118 6.56 -1.53 -21.92
CA GLY A 118 5.34 -1.95 -22.61
C GLY A 118 5.16 -3.48 -22.69
N VAL A 119 6.24 -4.25 -22.59
CA VAL A 119 6.19 -5.73 -22.53
C VAL A 119 5.72 -6.18 -21.15
N HIS A 120 6.13 -5.50 -20.10
CA HIS A 120 5.84 -5.85 -18.72
C HIS A 120 4.46 -5.33 -18.28
N ARG A 121 3.42 -6.06 -18.63
CA ARG A 121 2.01 -5.71 -18.34
C ARG A 121 1.71 -5.59 -16.85
N GLY A 122 2.49 -6.25 -16.00
CA GLY A 122 2.39 -6.15 -14.56
C GLY A 122 2.62 -4.75 -13.99
N PHE A 123 3.31 -3.86 -14.70
CA PHE A 123 3.46 -2.46 -14.26
C PHE A 123 2.11 -1.77 -14.01
N GLY A 124 1.15 -1.94 -14.92
CA GLY A 124 -0.17 -1.33 -14.80
C GLY A 124 -1.19 -2.15 -14.01
N HIS A 125 -0.82 -3.31 -13.49
CA HIS A 125 -1.76 -4.20 -12.81
C HIS A 125 -1.97 -3.79 -11.36
N THR A 126 -3.15 -3.27 -11.05
CA THR A 126 -3.52 -2.88 -9.68
C THR A 126 -3.92 -4.11 -8.87
N LEU A 127 -3.29 -4.29 -7.73
CA LEU A 127 -3.64 -5.30 -6.74
C LEU A 127 -4.29 -4.64 -5.52
N PRO A 128 -5.62 -4.75 -5.32
CA PRO A 128 -6.30 -4.10 -4.19
C PRO A 128 -5.72 -4.48 -2.82
N LEU A 129 -5.16 -5.68 -2.69
CA LEU A 129 -4.45 -6.16 -1.51
C LEU A 129 -3.23 -5.29 -1.13
N LEU A 130 -2.62 -4.61 -2.08
CA LEU A 130 -1.43 -3.77 -1.88
C LEU A 130 -1.77 -2.31 -1.55
N LEU A 131 -3.06 -1.97 -1.48
CA LEU A 131 -3.51 -0.60 -1.31
C LEU A 131 -4.35 -0.44 -0.05
N CYS A 132 -3.85 0.35 0.90
CA CYS A 132 -4.61 0.67 2.10
C CYS A 132 -5.84 1.54 1.75
N PRO A 133 -7.07 1.14 2.14
CA PRO A 133 -8.29 1.88 1.82
C PRO A 133 -8.36 3.31 2.36
N SER A 134 -7.49 3.70 3.28
CA SER A 134 -7.38 5.09 3.77
C SER A 134 -6.41 5.93 2.94
N SER A 135 -5.62 5.31 2.04
CA SER A 135 -4.77 6.07 1.13
C SER A 135 -5.63 6.88 0.15
N THR A 136 -5.29 8.12 -0.08
CA THR A 136 -5.92 8.98 -1.12
C THR A 136 -5.21 8.86 -2.46
N THR A 137 -4.08 8.15 -2.52
CA THR A 137 -3.24 7.99 -3.70
C THR A 137 -2.99 6.52 -4.00
N GLY A 138 -2.72 6.20 -5.28
CA GLY A 138 -2.28 4.88 -5.72
C GLY A 138 -3.39 3.91 -6.15
N PHE A 139 -4.69 4.25 -6.01
CA PHE A 139 -5.78 3.36 -6.44
C PHE A 139 -5.87 3.23 -7.96
N GLU A 140 -5.61 4.31 -8.67
CA GLU A 140 -5.55 4.28 -10.12
C GLU A 140 -4.09 4.22 -10.59
N PRO A 141 -3.78 3.40 -11.59
CA PRO A 141 -2.44 3.39 -12.18
C PRO A 141 -2.11 4.76 -12.79
N ALA A 142 -0.86 5.18 -12.66
CA ALA A 142 -0.38 6.37 -13.36
C ALA A 142 -0.17 6.05 -14.84
N THR A 143 -0.77 6.85 -15.73
CA THR A 143 -0.66 6.72 -17.19
C THR A 143 0.07 7.88 -17.85
N ASP A 144 0.53 8.84 -17.04
CA ASP A 144 1.17 10.09 -17.46
C ASP A 144 2.68 10.12 -17.17
N LEU A 145 3.25 9.02 -16.70
CA LEU A 145 4.68 8.92 -16.45
C LEU A 145 5.44 8.67 -17.77
N THR A 146 6.34 9.57 -18.10
CA THR A 146 7.14 9.49 -19.35
C THR A 146 7.88 8.15 -19.43
N GLY A 147 7.69 7.42 -20.52
CA GLY A 147 8.33 6.14 -20.77
C GLY A 147 7.59 4.92 -20.24
N TYR A 148 6.49 5.11 -19.49
CA TYR A 148 5.69 4.01 -18.93
C TYR A 148 4.23 4.10 -19.37
N PRO A 149 3.68 3.05 -19.99
CA PRO A 149 2.29 3.08 -20.45
C PRO A 149 1.29 3.10 -19.31
N SER A 150 1.62 2.48 -18.20
CA SER A 150 0.81 2.46 -16.97
C SER A 150 1.66 1.94 -15.81
N VAL A 151 1.49 2.52 -14.60
CA VAL A 151 2.21 2.08 -13.39
C VAL A 151 1.25 1.98 -12.21
N ALA A 152 1.19 0.82 -11.59
CA ALA A 152 0.40 0.55 -10.39
C ALA A 152 1.27 0.59 -9.12
N PHE A 153 0.65 0.88 -8.00
CA PHE A 153 1.31 1.24 -6.75
C PHE A 153 1.08 0.24 -5.62
N THR A 154 1.90 0.38 -4.58
CA THR A 154 1.70 -0.23 -3.27
C THR A 154 1.76 0.82 -2.18
N THR A 155 0.99 0.61 -1.11
CA THR A 155 1.10 1.37 0.14
C THR A 155 1.92 0.63 1.20
N TYR A 156 2.50 -0.51 0.86
CA TYR A 156 3.26 -1.36 1.78
C TYR A 156 4.67 -1.60 1.27
N LEU A 157 5.66 -1.18 2.05
CA LEU A 157 7.07 -1.32 1.71
C LEU A 157 7.77 -2.28 2.67
N GLY A 158 8.66 -3.09 2.13
CA GLY A 158 9.56 -3.92 2.93
C GLY A 158 10.67 -3.08 3.57
N VAL A 159 11.16 -3.52 4.73
CA VAL A 159 12.23 -2.84 5.44
C VAL A 159 13.58 -3.42 5.04
N ASN A 160 14.43 -2.57 4.43
CA ASN A 160 15.77 -2.95 3.99
C ASN A 160 16.87 -2.71 5.04
N GLY A 161 16.52 -2.13 6.18
CA GLY A 161 17.43 -1.79 7.28
C GLY A 161 17.34 -0.33 7.68
N GLN A 162 18.48 0.27 8.05
CA GLN A 162 18.52 1.68 8.42
C GLN A 162 18.23 2.59 7.21
N ASP A 163 18.94 2.36 6.12
CA ASP A 163 18.76 3.09 4.85
C ASP A 163 19.07 2.17 3.65
N PHE A 164 18.93 2.68 2.43
CA PHE A 164 19.16 1.89 1.22
C PHE A 164 20.60 1.41 1.01
N THR A 165 21.57 1.89 1.79
CA THR A 165 22.99 1.52 1.68
C THR A 165 23.41 0.46 2.68
N THR A 166 22.74 0.35 3.84
CA THR A 166 23.20 -0.47 4.97
C THR A 166 22.95 -1.97 4.79
N ARG A 167 21.87 -2.36 4.12
CA ARG A 167 21.48 -3.77 3.89
C ARG A 167 21.45 -4.61 5.18
N ASP A 168 21.08 -3.99 6.29
CA ASP A 168 21.06 -4.59 7.63
C ASP A 168 19.63 -4.95 8.10
N GLY A 169 18.65 -4.86 7.19
CA GLY A 169 17.28 -5.28 7.41
C GLY A 169 16.97 -6.68 6.92
N VAL A 170 15.68 -6.96 6.76
CA VAL A 170 15.19 -8.28 6.33
C VAL A 170 15.16 -8.40 4.81
N PHE A 171 14.72 -7.36 4.14
CA PHE A 171 14.56 -7.29 2.69
C PHE A 171 15.57 -6.34 2.06
N TYR A 172 16.60 -6.85 1.40
CA TYR A 172 17.57 -6.06 0.67
C TYR A 172 17.94 -6.75 -0.65
N LEU A 173 18.85 -6.15 -1.42
CA LEU A 173 19.32 -6.65 -2.70
C LEU A 173 19.79 -8.10 -2.58
N ASP A 174 19.18 -9.00 -3.36
CA ASP A 174 19.52 -10.43 -3.43
C ASP A 174 19.62 -11.10 -2.05
N SER A 175 18.86 -10.58 -1.05
CA SER A 175 18.89 -11.11 0.31
C SER A 175 18.51 -12.60 0.36
N LYS A 176 19.15 -13.33 1.26
CA LYS A 176 18.90 -14.76 1.53
C LYS A 176 18.67 -15.01 3.01
N THR A 177 18.15 -14.01 3.71
CA THR A 177 17.96 -14.00 5.16
C THR A 177 17.09 -15.17 5.58
N ARG A 178 17.50 -15.90 6.62
CA ARG A 178 16.71 -16.92 7.29
C ARG A 178 16.12 -16.37 8.57
N MET A 179 14.96 -16.88 8.99
CA MET A 179 14.35 -16.42 10.24
C MET A 179 15.28 -16.59 11.45
N ALA A 180 16.07 -17.67 11.48
CA ALA A 180 17.05 -17.91 12.53
C ALA A 180 18.19 -16.89 12.62
N GLU A 181 18.40 -16.08 11.58
CA GLU A 181 19.44 -15.05 11.51
C GLU A 181 18.97 -13.71 12.09
N ILE A 182 17.66 -13.57 12.40
CA ILE A 182 17.07 -12.37 13.01
C ILE A 182 17.35 -12.37 14.51
N ARG A 183 18.40 -11.65 14.92
CA ARG A 183 18.92 -11.66 16.29
C ARG A 183 18.08 -10.89 17.29
N ASP A 184 17.40 -9.87 16.86
CA ASP A 184 16.58 -8.98 17.70
C ASP A 184 15.24 -9.62 18.12
N GLY A 185 15.00 -10.83 17.62
CA GLY A 185 13.76 -11.59 17.83
C GLY A 185 12.71 -11.26 16.78
N LEU A 186 12.00 -12.30 16.35
CA LEU A 186 11.02 -12.22 15.26
C LEU A 186 9.88 -11.24 15.54
N SER A 187 9.44 -11.10 16.79
CA SER A 187 8.39 -10.16 17.17
C SER A 187 8.85 -8.70 17.30
N ASN A 188 10.15 -8.47 17.34
CA ASN A 188 10.74 -7.14 17.52
C ASN A 188 11.31 -6.54 16.23
N THR A 189 11.36 -7.34 15.16
CA THR A 189 11.91 -6.90 13.88
C THR A 189 10.78 -6.54 12.91
N ILE A 190 10.71 -5.28 12.50
CA ILE A 190 9.74 -4.81 11.51
C ILE A 190 10.18 -5.28 10.13
N MET A 191 9.30 -5.98 9.41
CA MET A 191 9.54 -6.41 8.03
C MET A 191 8.84 -5.55 6.99
N ILE A 192 7.60 -5.15 7.25
CA ILE A 192 6.78 -4.41 6.31
C ILE A 192 6.15 -3.22 7.05
N GLY A 193 6.15 -2.06 6.43
CA GLY A 193 5.53 -0.86 6.95
C GLY A 193 4.65 -0.17 5.93
N GLU A 194 3.71 0.62 6.42
CA GLU A 194 2.82 1.41 5.59
C GLU A 194 3.51 2.72 5.15
N ARG A 195 3.42 3.00 3.86
CA ARG A 195 3.87 4.24 3.24
C ARG A 195 3.08 4.47 1.94
N PRO A 196 2.15 5.44 1.93
CA PRO A 196 1.45 5.82 0.70
C PRO A 196 2.39 6.21 -0.44
N PRO A 197 2.04 5.96 -1.71
CA PRO A 197 2.83 6.38 -2.87
C PRO A 197 3.17 7.87 -2.84
N SER A 198 4.26 8.26 -3.48
CA SER A 198 4.63 9.67 -3.60
C SER A 198 3.61 10.46 -4.41
N THR A 199 3.51 11.76 -4.14
CA THR A 199 2.55 12.67 -4.80
C THR A 199 2.82 12.81 -6.29
N ASP A 200 4.09 12.78 -6.68
CA ASP A 200 4.56 12.80 -8.08
C ASP A 200 4.47 11.43 -8.77
N ARG A 201 4.03 10.41 -8.03
CA ARG A 201 3.85 9.03 -8.51
C ARG A 201 5.12 8.35 -9.04
N TRP A 202 6.29 8.87 -8.75
CA TRP A 202 7.57 8.27 -9.12
C TRP A 202 8.05 7.18 -8.16
N PHE A 203 7.42 7.04 -6.98
CA PHE A 203 7.77 6.07 -5.96
C PHE A 203 6.55 5.31 -5.44
N GLY A 204 6.77 4.08 -5.02
CA GLY A 204 5.73 3.18 -4.53
C GLY A 204 5.29 2.14 -5.56
N TRP A 205 6.15 1.80 -6.51
CA TRP A 205 5.87 0.80 -7.54
C TRP A 205 6.06 -0.61 -7.00
N TRP A 206 5.05 -1.45 -7.18
CA TRP A 206 5.11 -2.80 -6.60
C TRP A 206 5.76 -3.84 -7.53
N TYR A 207 5.60 -3.69 -8.84
CA TYR A 207 5.97 -4.71 -9.83
C TYR A 207 7.49 -4.81 -10.02
N ALA A 208 8.14 -3.70 -10.28
CA ALA A 208 9.60 -3.60 -10.37
C ALA A 208 10.04 -2.28 -9.75
N GLY A 209 11.11 -2.31 -8.98
CA GLY A 209 11.60 -1.15 -8.26
C GLY A 209 13.02 -0.78 -8.68
N TYR A 210 13.17 0.36 -9.36
CA TYR A 210 14.49 0.96 -9.56
C TYR A 210 14.92 1.75 -8.32
N GLY A 211 14.02 2.58 -7.82
CA GLY A 211 14.23 3.37 -6.61
C GLY A 211 15.41 4.32 -6.69
N GLN A 212 16.00 4.61 -5.54
CA GLN A 212 17.24 5.38 -5.46
C GLN A 212 18.43 4.51 -5.89
N LEU A 213 19.19 4.93 -6.91
CA LEU A 213 20.40 4.25 -7.41
C LEU A 213 20.20 2.76 -7.77
N GLY A 214 19.03 2.36 -8.23
CA GLY A 214 18.77 0.96 -8.56
C GLY A 214 18.64 0.03 -7.34
N THR A 215 18.29 0.57 -6.18
CA THR A 215 18.20 -0.17 -4.90
C THR A 215 16.78 -0.55 -4.51
N SER A 216 15.79 -0.27 -5.35
CA SER A 216 14.35 -0.39 -5.04
C SER A 216 13.87 0.47 -3.85
N SER A 217 14.75 1.30 -3.28
CA SER A 217 14.39 2.21 -2.19
C SER A 217 13.36 3.22 -2.65
N LEU A 218 12.34 3.43 -1.84
CA LEU A 218 11.14 4.24 -2.09
C LEU A 218 10.12 3.62 -3.07
N ASP A 219 10.47 2.56 -3.80
CA ASP A 219 9.48 1.81 -4.61
C ASP A 219 8.82 0.73 -3.78
N SER A 220 9.47 -0.41 -3.57
CA SER A 220 8.95 -1.51 -2.79
C SER A 220 9.67 -1.72 -1.46
N LEU A 221 10.80 -1.03 -1.24
CA LEU A 221 11.61 -1.09 -0.03
C LEU A 221 11.87 0.30 0.52
N MET A 222 12.17 0.39 1.82
CA MET A 222 12.64 1.61 2.45
C MET A 222 13.37 1.33 3.77
N GLY A 223 14.32 2.18 4.14
CA GLY A 223 14.95 2.17 5.45
C GLY A 223 14.11 2.83 6.54
N VAL A 224 14.34 2.44 7.78
CA VAL A 224 13.67 3.07 8.94
C VAL A 224 14.26 4.46 9.28
N ARG A 225 15.43 4.78 8.72
CA ARG A 225 16.10 6.07 8.77
C ARG A 225 16.61 6.43 7.39
N GLU A 226 15.69 6.47 6.43
CA GLU A 226 16.02 6.58 5.00
C GLU A 226 16.83 7.85 4.68
N ARG A 227 17.70 7.74 3.71
CA ARG A 227 18.49 8.84 3.17
C ARG A 227 17.97 9.23 1.80
N ASN A 228 18.09 10.51 1.49
CA ASN A 228 17.69 11.05 0.20
C ASN A 228 18.91 11.50 -0.61
N ILE A 229 18.99 11.07 -1.85
CA ILE A 229 20.00 11.51 -2.82
C ILE A 229 19.46 12.53 -3.81
N GLY A 230 18.24 13.01 -3.61
CA GLY A 230 17.61 14.01 -4.47
C GLY A 230 17.19 13.48 -5.85
N SER A 231 16.92 12.18 -5.98
CA SER A 231 16.45 11.58 -7.23
C SER A 231 14.96 11.81 -7.47
N ARG A 232 14.53 11.87 -8.73
CA ARG A 232 13.14 11.82 -9.18
C ARG A 232 12.20 12.77 -8.42
N GLY A 233 12.50 14.03 -8.33
CA GLY A 233 11.60 14.99 -7.68
C GLY A 233 11.84 15.19 -6.17
N ASN A 234 12.52 14.29 -5.49
CA ASN A 234 12.88 14.47 -4.08
C ASN A 234 14.07 15.44 -3.87
N SER A 235 14.50 16.13 -4.93
CA SER A 235 15.63 17.09 -4.86
C SER A 235 15.38 18.26 -3.90
N ILE A 236 14.12 18.60 -3.63
CA ILE A 236 13.73 19.64 -2.67
C ILE A 236 13.82 19.19 -1.21
N CYS A 237 13.91 17.87 -0.97
CA CYS A 237 14.03 17.32 0.36
C CYS A 237 15.51 17.25 0.76
N GLY A 238 15.81 17.57 1.99
CA GLY A 238 17.15 17.45 2.52
C GLY A 238 17.70 16.01 2.45
N PRO A 239 18.99 15.79 2.78
CA PRO A 239 19.63 14.48 2.67
C PRO A 239 19.13 13.44 3.71
N GLY A 240 18.37 13.84 4.73
CA GLY A 240 17.94 12.99 5.83
C GLY A 240 18.95 12.96 7.00
N PRO A 241 18.88 11.95 7.88
CA PRO A 241 17.99 10.79 7.76
C PRO A 241 16.53 11.09 8.05
N PHE A 242 15.63 10.39 7.34
CA PHE A 242 14.18 10.46 7.53
C PHE A 242 13.72 9.25 8.37
N SER A 243 13.38 9.49 9.62
CA SER A 243 12.82 8.48 10.52
C SER A 243 11.29 8.47 10.43
N PHE A 244 10.66 7.50 11.13
CA PHE A 244 9.21 7.50 11.30
C PHE A 244 8.66 8.88 11.68
N GLY A 245 7.59 9.28 11.04
CA GLY A 245 7.04 10.61 11.30
C GLY A 245 5.62 10.77 10.79
N ASN A 246 5.09 11.95 11.01
CA ASN A 246 3.83 12.35 10.41
C ASN A 246 4.08 12.70 8.94
N GLY A 247 3.38 12.00 8.05
CA GLY A 247 3.38 12.32 6.63
C GLY A 247 2.13 13.09 6.23
N HIS A 248 2.20 13.71 5.07
CA HIS A 248 1.06 14.39 4.46
C HIS A 248 1.00 14.02 2.97
N PRO A 249 -0.19 13.70 2.43
CA PRO A 249 -0.34 13.23 1.06
C PRO A 249 0.12 14.24 0.01
N GLU A 250 0.13 15.53 0.32
CA GLU A 250 0.57 16.59 -0.60
C GLU A 250 2.05 16.96 -0.43
N PHE A 251 2.74 16.37 0.55
CA PHE A 251 4.12 16.72 0.85
C PHE A 251 5.08 15.69 0.29
N GLN A 252 5.84 16.06 -0.72
CA GLN A 252 6.72 15.15 -1.46
C GLN A 252 7.73 14.41 -0.57
N CYS A 253 8.28 15.09 0.44
CA CYS A 253 9.23 14.48 1.36
C CYS A 253 8.63 13.41 2.27
N SER A 254 7.30 13.29 2.33
CA SER A 254 6.63 12.18 3.01
C SER A 254 6.87 10.82 2.33
N SER A 255 7.36 10.80 1.10
CA SER A 255 7.80 9.56 0.44
C SER A 255 9.07 8.95 1.06
N LEU A 256 9.80 9.71 1.88
CA LEU A 256 11.10 9.32 2.45
C LEU A 256 11.00 8.69 3.85
N HIS A 257 9.81 8.55 4.42
CA HIS A 257 9.62 7.89 5.71
C HIS A 257 8.30 7.12 5.74
N TYR A 258 8.22 6.16 6.66
CA TYR A 258 6.99 5.43 6.89
C TYR A 258 5.96 6.29 7.62
N TRP A 259 4.74 6.30 7.11
CA TRP A 259 3.60 7.00 7.66
C TRP A 259 2.29 6.43 7.12
N SER A 260 1.18 6.87 7.70
CA SER A 260 -0.16 6.46 7.27
C SER A 260 -1.11 7.63 7.28
N GLN A 261 -2.18 7.54 6.52
CA GLN A 261 -3.31 8.46 6.56
C GLN A 261 -4.32 8.11 7.65
N HIS A 262 -4.07 7.04 8.41
CA HIS A 262 -4.89 6.70 9.57
C HIS A 262 -4.66 7.66 10.74
N PRO A 263 -5.72 8.15 11.41
CA PRO A 263 -5.56 8.78 12.73
C PRO A 263 -4.93 7.78 13.72
N GLY A 264 -3.81 8.15 14.31
CA GLY A 264 -3.12 7.30 15.29
C GLY A 264 -1.95 6.47 14.78
N GLY A 265 -1.53 6.66 13.52
CA GLY A 265 -0.24 6.19 13.00
C GLY A 265 -0.29 5.00 12.05
N ALA A 266 0.87 4.65 11.52
CA ALA A 266 1.07 3.59 10.53
C ALA A 266 0.97 2.19 11.16
N GLN A 267 0.65 1.22 10.32
CA GLN A 267 0.63 -0.20 10.70
C GLN A 267 1.93 -0.89 10.24
N TRP A 268 2.28 -1.97 10.94
CA TRP A 268 3.52 -2.70 10.75
C TRP A 268 3.30 -4.20 10.81
N VAL A 269 4.10 -4.95 10.06
CA VAL A 269 4.26 -6.39 10.23
C VAL A 269 5.63 -6.65 10.83
N ALA A 270 5.66 -7.21 12.02
CA ALA A 270 6.88 -7.81 12.57
C ALA A 270 7.10 -9.18 11.95
N SER A 271 8.36 -9.65 11.93
CA SER A 271 8.68 -10.98 11.48
C SER A 271 8.02 -12.01 12.38
N VAL A 272 6.93 -12.61 11.89
CA VAL A 272 6.16 -13.72 12.47
C VAL A 272 6.06 -13.69 14.00
N SER A 273 5.21 -12.82 14.51
CA SER A 273 4.58 -13.08 15.79
C SER A 273 3.48 -14.12 15.57
N ARG A 274 3.43 -15.15 16.42
CA ARG A 274 2.22 -15.95 16.55
C ARG A 274 1.09 -14.97 16.86
N TRP A 275 0.20 -14.81 15.92
CA TRP A 275 -1.00 -14.01 16.11
C TRP A 275 -1.90 -14.79 17.09
N ASN A 276 -1.92 -14.40 18.35
CA ASN A 276 -2.96 -14.77 19.29
C ASN A 276 -4.11 -13.78 19.19
#